data_a716533ccf2ff55b171a3c00ecfa6be9
#
_entry.id   a716533ccf2ff55b171a3c00ecfa6be9
#
_cell.length_a   1.000
_cell.length_b   1.000
_cell.length_c   1.000
_cell.angle_alpha   90.00
_cell.angle_beta   90.00
_cell.angle_gamma   90.00
#
_symmetry.space_group_name_H-M   'P 1'
#
loop_
_entity.id
_entity.type
_entity.pdbx_description
1 polymer ?
#
loop_
_entity_poly.entity_id
_entity_poly.type
_entity_poly.pdbx_seq_one_letter_code
_entity_poly.pdbx_strand_id
1 'polypeptide(L)'
;MIPHNEFCISMKVLALSILLTLLSAQESVAQQRFLMGYSSFSANQTPIWVAKEEGLFKRFGTDPDLILIEGGTRGAQALISGDLPIMGMSGQPVISARARGSDLTMIAGTVNKMNYVLIGAPSVRKPEDLKGKRIGAAQAGTASYHAVLLGLKHWGLDARRDRITILQLGNQGARVASLQSGGSDAIIVNPGLGPSLKERGNNIIADFTELPIPYPQQTVSVRERALKTDTEFIEKVMKGVVAGNSFSLDARNKERVKQVIAKYLRLDRVEKAEEHYQSALKVMAPKPYIDIAGIASMIEFIAESDPLVAKVKPEMVINHSILKKLDDSGFFDQLSKR
;
A
#
# COMPACT_ATOMS: atom_id res chain seq x y z
N MET A 1 7.93 -36.82 68.78
CA MET A 1 7.03 -35.65 68.55
C MET A 1 7.73 -34.67 67.69
N ILE A 2 7.35 -34.56 66.40
CA ILE A 2 7.91 -33.55 65.43
C ILE A 2 7.10 -32.26 65.67
N PRO A 3 7.74 -31.12 65.87
CA PRO A 3 7.02 -29.90 66.19
C PRO A 3 6.17 -29.41 64.99
N HIS A 4 4.90 -29.18 65.22
CA HIS A 4 3.88 -28.75 64.26
C HIS A 4 4.25 -27.49 63.46
N ASN A 5 5.24 -26.74 63.89
CA ASN A 5 5.67 -25.46 63.25
C ASN A 5 6.50 -25.66 61.97
N GLU A 6 7.30 -26.72 61.89
CA GLU A 6 8.15 -26.95 60.72
C GLU A 6 7.35 -27.44 59.49
N PHE A 7 6.28 -28.19 59.71
CA PHE A 7 5.39 -28.68 58.67
C PHE A 7 4.60 -27.54 57.97
N CYS A 8 4.18 -26.54 58.76
CA CYS A 8 3.46 -25.37 58.24
C CYS A 8 4.35 -24.41 57.41
N ILE A 9 5.64 -24.30 57.77
CA ILE A 9 6.62 -23.49 57.04
C ILE A 9 6.98 -24.15 55.69
N SER A 10 7.17 -25.47 55.70
CA SER A 10 7.48 -26.24 54.48
C SER A 10 6.33 -26.19 53.44
N MET A 11 5.07 -26.27 53.90
CA MET A 11 3.91 -26.15 53.02
C MET A 11 3.75 -24.74 52.42
N LYS A 12 4.05 -23.69 53.19
CA LYS A 12 3.99 -22.30 52.71
C LYS A 12 5.10 -22.01 51.65
N VAL A 13 6.29 -22.56 51.89
CA VAL A 13 7.40 -22.44 50.94
C VAL A 13 7.12 -23.21 49.63
N LEU A 14 6.53 -24.42 49.75
CA LEU A 14 6.12 -25.19 48.56
C LEU A 14 4.99 -24.49 47.76
N ALA A 15 3.98 -23.94 48.46
CA ALA A 15 2.90 -23.19 47.82
C ALA A 15 3.41 -21.89 47.12
N LEU A 16 4.38 -21.20 47.74
CA LEU A 16 4.98 -20.01 47.17
C LEU A 16 5.86 -20.34 45.94
N SER A 17 6.56 -21.49 45.98
CA SER A 17 7.36 -21.97 44.81
C SER A 17 6.46 -22.35 43.65
N ILE A 18 5.32 -22.99 43.87
CA ILE A 18 4.35 -23.35 42.83
C ILE A 18 3.69 -22.07 42.26
N LEU A 19 3.41 -21.06 43.10
CA LEU A 19 2.87 -19.79 42.64
C LEU A 19 3.87 -19.00 41.78
N LEU A 20 5.15 -19.01 42.14
CA LEU A 20 6.22 -18.39 41.32
C LEU A 20 6.45 -19.11 39.98
N THR A 21 6.31 -20.43 39.93
CA THR A 21 6.43 -21.17 38.65
C THR A 21 5.22 -20.98 37.75
N LEU A 22 4.02 -20.74 38.30
CA LEU A 22 2.83 -20.39 37.52
C LEU A 22 2.85 -18.96 36.97
N LEU A 23 3.53 -18.03 37.65
CA LEU A 23 3.71 -16.66 37.10
C LEU A 23 4.77 -16.57 36.02
N SER A 24 5.66 -17.53 35.87
CA SER A 24 6.70 -17.51 34.81
C SER A 24 6.29 -18.16 33.50
N ALA A 25 5.11 -18.75 33.41
CA ALA A 25 4.51 -19.24 32.17
C ALA A 25 3.78 -18.11 31.40
N GLN A 26 4.37 -16.92 31.32
CA GLN A 26 4.02 -16.04 30.22
C GLN A 26 4.60 -16.69 28.95
N GLU A 27 3.74 -17.37 28.22
CA GLU A 27 4.06 -17.80 26.87
C GLU A 27 4.53 -16.55 26.10
N SER A 28 5.83 -16.41 25.96
CA SER A 28 6.40 -15.52 24.97
C SER A 28 5.91 -16.05 23.63
N VAL A 29 4.80 -15.51 23.13
CA VAL A 29 4.35 -15.78 21.77
C VAL A 29 5.50 -15.37 20.89
N ALA A 30 6.29 -16.35 20.43
CA ALA A 30 7.39 -16.11 19.53
C ALA A 30 6.86 -15.36 18.30
N GLN A 31 7.26 -14.12 18.16
CA GLN A 31 6.80 -13.27 17.05
C GLN A 31 7.38 -13.84 15.77
N GLN A 32 6.51 -14.22 14.85
CA GLN A 32 6.93 -14.74 13.56
C GLN A 32 7.50 -13.60 12.71
N ARG A 33 8.83 -13.60 12.54
CA ARG A 33 9.53 -12.66 11.64
C ARG A 33 9.40 -13.13 10.21
N PHE A 34 9.20 -12.19 9.30
CA PHE A 34 9.09 -12.44 7.86
C PHE A 34 9.35 -11.16 7.07
N LEU A 35 9.59 -11.29 5.77
CA LEU A 35 9.71 -10.14 4.87
C LEU A 35 8.33 -9.73 4.35
N MET A 36 8.00 -8.45 4.46
CA MET A 36 6.82 -7.86 3.82
C MET A 36 7.25 -6.80 2.81
N GLY A 37 6.91 -7.01 1.54
CA GLY A 37 7.25 -6.07 0.48
C GLY A 37 6.30 -4.88 0.41
N TYR A 38 6.81 -3.73 -0.06
CA TYR A 38 6.02 -2.59 -0.51
C TYR A 38 6.62 -1.98 -1.77
N SER A 39 5.78 -1.44 -2.68
CA SER A 39 6.17 -1.22 -4.08
C SER A 39 6.70 0.17 -4.41
N SER A 40 6.63 1.13 -3.49
CA SER A 40 7.00 2.53 -3.80
C SER A 40 7.25 3.39 -2.57
N PHE A 41 8.07 4.41 -2.71
CA PHE A 41 8.15 5.55 -1.79
C PHE A 41 6.92 6.46 -1.98
N SER A 42 5.80 6.09 -1.39
CA SER A 42 4.54 6.81 -1.49
C SER A 42 3.78 6.73 -0.18
N ALA A 43 3.13 7.80 0.23
CA ALA A 43 2.27 7.83 1.41
C ALA A 43 1.07 6.87 1.31
N ASN A 44 0.80 6.27 0.17
CA ASN A 44 -0.16 5.18 0.04
C ASN A 44 0.24 3.93 0.85
N GLN A 45 1.53 3.81 1.21
CA GLN A 45 2.05 2.73 2.06
C GLN A 45 1.89 2.99 3.56
N THR A 46 1.38 4.16 3.94
CA THR A 46 1.26 4.60 5.35
C THR A 46 0.65 3.55 6.27
N PRO A 47 -0.43 2.82 5.91
CA PRO A 47 -0.97 1.77 6.78
C PRO A 47 0.04 0.70 7.18
N ILE A 48 0.89 0.27 6.25
CA ILE A 48 1.92 -0.75 6.48
C ILE A 48 3.06 -0.16 7.34
N TRP A 49 3.50 1.05 7.02
CA TRP A 49 4.58 1.72 7.75
C TRP A 49 4.18 2.04 9.19
N VAL A 50 2.99 2.59 9.39
CA VAL A 50 2.44 2.86 10.72
C VAL A 50 2.27 1.58 11.52
N ALA A 51 1.76 0.51 10.90
CA ALA A 51 1.61 -0.77 11.59
C ALA A 51 2.96 -1.31 12.10
N LYS A 52 4.05 -1.10 11.35
CA LYS A 52 5.41 -1.49 11.80
C LYS A 52 5.92 -0.58 12.91
N GLU A 53 5.85 0.74 12.74
CA GLU A 53 6.43 1.71 13.67
C GLU A 53 5.69 1.80 15.02
N GLU A 54 4.37 1.56 15.00
CA GLU A 54 3.54 1.55 16.21
C GLU A 54 3.44 0.14 16.86
N GLY A 55 4.22 -0.82 16.36
CA GLY A 55 4.22 -2.18 16.90
C GLY A 55 2.90 -2.92 16.73
N LEU A 56 2.02 -2.46 15.82
CA LEU A 56 0.68 -3.06 15.66
C LEU A 56 0.78 -4.49 15.10
N PHE A 57 1.78 -4.80 14.26
CA PHE A 57 2.03 -6.17 13.85
C PHE A 57 2.42 -7.05 15.06
N LYS A 58 3.30 -6.56 15.93
CA LYS A 58 3.75 -7.28 17.13
C LYS A 58 2.58 -7.57 18.07
N ARG A 59 1.66 -6.63 18.21
CA ARG A 59 0.44 -6.79 19.01
C ARG A 59 -0.41 -7.98 18.55
N PHE A 60 -0.35 -8.33 17.26
CA PHE A 60 -1.09 -9.47 16.70
C PHE A 60 -0.21 -10.69 16.44
N GLY A 61 1.00 -10.75 17.04
CA GLY A 61 1.87 -11.91 17.00
C GLY A 61 2.74 -12.04 15.75
N THR A 62 2.93 -10.97 14.97
CA THR A 62 3.81 -10.96 13.80
C THR A 62 4.81 -9.79 13.87
N ASP A 63 5.95 -9.88 13.17
CA ASP A 63 6.93 -8.80 13.10
C ASP A 63 7.58 -8.76 11.71
N PRO A 64 6.96 -8.09 10.71
CA PRO A 64 7.53 -8.01 9.39
C PRO A 64 8.78 -7.12 9.34
N ASP A 65 9.81 -7.57 8.64
CA ASP A 65 10.86 -6.69 8.14
C ASP A 65 10.40 -6.13 6.79
N LEU A 66 10.21 -4.80 6.73
CA LEU A 66 9.68 -4.15 5.54
C LEU A 66 10.78 -3.95 4.49
N ILE A 67 10.53 -4.41 3.26
CA ILE A 67 11.45 -4.27 2.13
C ILE A 67 10.79 -3.52 0.96
N LEU A 68 11.50 -2.51 0.44
CA LEU A 68 11.08 -1.84 -0.78
C LEU A 68 11.46 -2.68 -2.01
N ILE A 69 10.48 -3.04 -2.81
CA ILE A 69 10.67 -3.62 -4.15
C ILE A 69 10.01 -2.69 -5.15
N GLU A 70 10.80 -1.78 -5.73
CA GLU A 70 10.27 -0.78 -6.65
C GLU A 70 9.57 -1.41 -7.86
N GLY A 71 8.31 -1.00 -8.05
CA GLY A 71 7.45 -1.45 -9.14
C GLY A 71 6.67 -2.73 -8.81
N GLY A 72 5.35 -2.67 -9.02
CA GLY A 72 4.46 -3.78 -8.70
C GLY A 72 4.76 -5.07 -9.47
N THR A 73 5.30 -4.98 -10.70
CA THR A 73 5.67 -6.16 -11.50
C THR A 73 6.76 -7.00 -10.82
N ARG A 74 7.80 -6.35 -10.26
CA ARG A 74 8.85 -7.05 -9.49
C ARG A 74 8.29 -7.65 -8.21
N GLY A 75 7.37 -6.92 -7.54
CA GLY A 75 6.68 -7.41 -6.36
C GLY A 75 5.81 -8.64 -6.66
N ALA A 76 5.10 -8.65 -7.78
CA ALA A 76 4.34 -9.82 -8.21
C ALA A 76 5.27 -11.02 -8.46
N GLN A 77 6.43 -10.81 -9.06
CA GLN A 77 7.44 -11.86 -9.27
C GLN A 77 7.94 -12.43 -7.93
N ALA A 78 8.26 -11.57 -6.94
CA ALA A 78 8.70 -12.00 -5.61
C ALA A 78 7.63 -12.81 -4.85
N LEU A 79 6.34 -12.49 -5.04
CA LEU A 79 5.23 -13.32 -4.52
C LEU A 79 5.15 -14.67 -5.24
N ILE A 80 5.29 -14.69 -6.57
CA ILE A 80 5.20 -15.91 -7.38
C ILE A 80 6.34 -16.87 -7.07
N SER A 81 7.58 -16.36 -6.92
CA SER A 81 8.75 -17.16 -6.53
C SER A 81 8.64 -17.71 -5.09
N GLY A 82 7.90 -17.01 -4.22
CA GLY A 82 7.80 -17.34 -2.80
C GLY A 82 8.84 -16.63 -1.94
N ASP A 83 9.63 -15.70 -2.51
CA ASP A 83 10.58 -14.87 -1.76
C ASP A 83 9.89 -13.96 -0.74
N LEU A 84 8.63 -13.60 -1.02
CA LEU A 84 7.75 -12.87 -0.12
C LEU A 84 6.43 -13.60 0.09
N PRO A 85 5.92 -13.70 1.33
CA PRO A 85 4.58 -14.22 1.60
C PRO A 85 3.48 -13.19 1.29
N ILE A 86 3.79 -11.88 1.38
CA ILE A 86 2.82 -10.79 1.30
C ILE A 86 3.45 -9.50 0.79
N MET A 87 2.70 -8.72 0.02
CA MET A 87 3.18 -7.47 -0.56
C MET A 87 2.10 -6.41 -0.69
N GLY A 88 2.49 -5.15 -0.38
CA GLY A 88 1.71 -3.95 -0.70
C GLY A 88 2.04 -3.41 -2.08
N MET A 89 1.09 -3.47 -3.04
CA MET A 89 1.27 -2.98 -4.41
C MET A 89 -0.06 -2.60 -5.07
N SER A 90 -0.03 -2.05 -6.29
CA SER A 90 -1.25 -1.82 -7.07
C SER A 90 -1.87 -3.11 -7.59
N GLY A 91 -3.16 -3.07 -7.94
CA GLY A 91 -3.89 -4.25 -8.45
C GLY A 91 -3.44 -4.72 -9.83
N GLN A 92 -2.93 -3.82 -10.68
CA GLN A 92 -2.59 -4.13 -12.06
C GLN A 92 -1.60 -5.31 -12.23
N PRO A 93 -0.48 -5.40 -11.49
CA PRO A 93 0.44 -6.53 -11.62
C PRO A 93 -0.18 -7.87 -11.24
N VAL A 94 -1.12 -7.87 -10.28
CA VAL A 94 -1.87 -9.08 -9.89
C VAL A 94 -2.75 -9.56 -11.04
N ILE A 95 -3.49 -8.64 -11.69
CA ILE A 95 -4.33 -8.93 -12.85
C ILE A 95 -3.49 -9.50 -13.99
N SER A 96 -2.38 -8.85 -14.34
CA SER A 96 -1.50 -9.28 -15.41
C SER A 96 -0.83 -10.63 -15.13
N ALA A 97 -0.45 -10.90 -13.88
CA ALA A 97 0.08 -12.20 -13.48
C ALA A 97 -0.98 -13.30 -13.52
N ARG A 98 -2.21 -12.99 -13.08
CA ARG A 98 -3.34 -13.93 -13.14
C ARG A 98 -3.69 -14.34 -14.57
N ALA A 99 -3.67 -13.39 -15.50
CA ALA A 99 -3.85 -13.65 -16.94
C ALA A 99 -2.85 -14.67 -17.49
N ARG A 100 -1.69 -14.81 -16.85
CA ARG A 100 -0.60 -15.74 -17.19
C ARG A 100 -0.57 -16.99 -16.30
N GLY A 101 -1.64 -17.27 -15.57
CA GLY A 101 -1.82 -18.50 -14.79
C GLY A 101 -1.25 -18.47 -13.37
N SER A 102 -0.83 -17.31 -12.85
CA SER A 102 -0.41 -17.23 -11.44
C SER A 102 -1.62 -17.36 -10.50
N ASP A 103 -1.35 -17.74 -9.25
CA ASP A 103 -2.35 -17.81 -8.17
C ASP A 103 -2.33 -16.55 -7.26
N LEU A 104 -1.90 -15.39 -7.79
CA LEU A 104 -1.93 -14.15 -7.01
C LEU A 104 -3.36 -13.65 -6.82
N THR A 105 -3.63 -13.14 -5.61
CA THR A 105 -4.90 -12.54 -5.24
C THR A 105 -4.69 -11.33 -4.33
N MET A 106 -5.56 -10.36 -4.43
CA MET A 106 -5.61 -9.18 -3.57
C MET A 106 -6.57 -9.45 -2.42
N ILE A 107 -6.15 -9.18 -1.19
CA ILE A 107 -6.92 -9.45 0.03
C ILE A 107 -7.36 -8.18 0.77
N ALA A 108 -6.81 -7.02 0.41
CA ALA A 108 -7.25 -5.72 0.89
C ALA A 108 -6.92 -4.63 -0.12
N GLY A 109 -7.71 -3.53 -0.12
CA GLY A 109 -7.48 -2.32 -0.90
C GLY A 109 -7.50 -1.10 0.02
N THR A 110 -6.33 -0.65 0.47
CA THR A 110 -6.22 0.52 1.35
C THR A 110 -6.41 1.84 0.61
N VAL A 111 -6.15 1.86 -0.70
CA VAL A 111 -6.38 3.02 -1.58
C VAL A 111 -7.04 2.54 -2.88
N ASN A 112 -8.29 2.96 -3.10
CA ASN A 112 -9.11 2.59 -4.26
C ASN A 112 -9.29 3.73 -5.27
N LYS A 113 -8.46 4.77 -5.20
CA LYS A 113 -8.40 5.89 -6.15
C LYS A 113 -6.97 6.13 -6.60
N MET A 114 -6.80 6.71 -7.78
CA MET A 114 -5.48 7.16 -8.23
C MET A 114 -5.01 8.34 -7.38
N ASN A 115 -3.93 8.17 -6.66
CA ASN A 115 -3.30 9.20 -5.85
C ASN A 115 -2.06 9.75 -6.55
N TYR A 116 -2.30 10.49 -7.64
CA TYR A 116 -1.28 11.14 -8.46
C TYR A 116 -1.68 12.55 -8.84
N VAL A 117 -0.67 13.37 -9.15
CA VAL A 117 -0.82 14.65 -9.87
C VAL A 117 0.03 14.62 -11.13
N LEU A 118 -0.48 15.20 -12.21
CA LEU A 118 0.28 15.47 -13.42
C LEU A 118 0.83 16.88 -13.34
N ILE A 119 2.14 17.00 -13.37
CA ILE A 119 2.88 18.26 -13.30
C ILE A 119 3.46 18.57 -14.66
N GLY A 120 3.17 19.76 -15.18
CA GLY A 120 3.72 20.27 -16.43
C GLY A 120 4.83 21.29 -16.22
N ALA A 121 5.77 21.34 -17.14
CA ALA A 121 6.69 22.46 -17.29
C ALA A 121 5.91 23.78 -17.45
N PRO A 122 6.51 24.98 -17.29
CA PRO A 122 5.79 26.26 -17.36
C PRO A 122 4.97 26.48 -18.63
N SER A 123 5.37 25.85 -19.74
CA SER A 123 4.66 25.90 -21.03
C SER A 123 3.49 24.93 -21.17
N VAL A 124 3.32 23.98 -20.24
CA VAL A 124 2.27 22.95 -20.25
C VAL A 124 1.32 23.22 -19.09
N ARG A 125 0.13 23.74 -19.37
CA ARG A 125 -0.80 24.26 -18.36
C ARG A 125 -2.09 23.45 -18.23
N LYS A 126 -2.45 22.70 -19.27
CA LYS A 126 -3.69 21.92 -19.34
C LYS A 126 -3.48 20.65 -20.16
N PRO A 127 -4.36 19.65 -20.08
CA PRO A 127 -4.18 18.38 -20.78
C PRO A 127 -3.96 18.50 -22.28
N GLU A 128 -4.61 19.45 -22.95
CA GLU A 128 -4.50 19.64 -24.40
C GLU A 128 -3.08 20.06 -24.85
N ASP A 129 -2.32 20.70 -23.94
CA ASP A 129 -0.94 21.12 -24.19
C ASP A 129 0.04 19.93 -24.22
N LEU A 130 -0.41 18.72 -23.87
CA LEU A 130 0.39 17.49 -23.89
C LEU A 130 0.66 16.96 -25.30
N LYS A 131 -0.05 17.43 -26.34
CA LYS A 131 0.17 17.01 -27.72
C LYS A 131 1.61 17.30 -28.15
N GLY A 132 2.28 16.28 -28.69
CA GLY A 132 3.68 16.34 -29.09
C GLY A 132 4.68 16.39 -27.94
N LYS A 133 4.26 16.18 -26.68
CA LYS A 133 5.08 16.32 -25.48
C LYS A 133 5.56 14.98 -24.93
N ARG A 134 6.57 15.07 -24.06
CA ARG A 134 7.17 13.94 -23.34
C ARG A 134 6.65 13.91 -21.90
N ILE A 135 6.03 12.82 -21.50
CA ILE A 135 5.50 12.63 -20.15
C ILE A 135 6.35 11.60 -19.40
N GLY A 136 6.99 12.00 -18.32
CA GLY A 136 7.77 11.08 -17.47
C GLY A 136 6.87 10.27 -16.52
N ALA A 137 6.95 8.94 -16.63
CA ALA A 137 6.30 7.97 -15.74
C ALA A 137 7.32 6.94 -15.23
N ALA A 138 6.89 5.99 -14.38
CA ALA A 138 7.71 4.81 -14.11
C ALA A 138 7.64 3.81 -15.28
N GLN A 139 8.15 2.59 -15.10
CA GLN A 139 8.16 1.57 -16.13
C GLN A 139 6.73 1.18 -16.55
N ALA A 140 6.61 0.69 -17.77
CA ALA A 140 5.36 0.09 -18.25
C ALA A 140 4.87 -1.01 -17.29
N GLY A 141 3.56 -1.12 -17.12
CA GLY A 141 2.96 -2.04 -16.16
C GLY A 141 2.98 -1.57 -14.70
N THR A 142 3.36 -0.32 -14.43
CA THR A 142 3.25 0.28 -13.09
C THR A 142 2.02 1.19 -12.98
N ALA A 143 1.57 1.45 -11.74
CA ALA A 143 0.42 2.32 -11.50
C ALA A 143 0.58 3.72 -12.09
N SER A 144 1.77 4.34 -12.01
CA SER A 144 2.00 5.68 -12.57
C SER A 144 2.00 5.70 -14.09
N TYR A 145 2.49 4.66 -14.76
CA TYR A 145 2.40 4.52 -16.20
C TYR A 145 0.94 4.39 -16.66
N HIS A 146 0.17 3.55 -15.96
CA HIS A 146 -1.26 3.38 -16.21
C HIS A 146 -2.04 4.67 -15.96
N ALA A 147 -1.70 5.42 -14.91
CA ALA A 147 -2.37 6.69 -14.62
C ALA A 147 -2.20 7.68 -15.79
N VAL A 148 -1.01 7.76 -16.41
CA VAL A 148 -0.82 8.60 -17.61
C VAL A 148 -1.76 8.14 -18.73
N LEU A 149 -1.81 6.85 -19.04
CA LEU A 149 -2.66 6.33 -20.12
C LEU A 149 -4.15 6.59 -19.86
N LEU A 150 -4.61 6.33 -18.63
CA LEU A 150 -6.00 6.56 -18.24
C LEU A 150 -6.36 8.05 -18.22
N GLY A 151 -5.44 8.92 -17.80
CA GLY A 151 -5.61 10.37 -17.90
C GLY A 151 -5.73 10.83 -19.34
N LEU A 152 -4.83 10.38 -20.21
CA LEU A 152 -4.91 10.69 -21.65
C LEU A 152 -6.25 10.26 -22.23
N LYS A 153 -6.68 9.02 -21.97
CA LYS A 153 -7.99 8.51 -22.42
C LYS A 153 -9.15 9.37 -21.89
N HIS A 154 -9.11 9.74 -20.62
CA HIS A 154 -10.13 10.59 -19.99
C HIS A 154 -10.26 11.98 -20.68
N TRP A 155 -9.14 12.56 -21.12
CA TRP A 155 -9.10 13.83 -21.81
C TRP A 155 -9.28 13.71 -23.35
N GLY A 156 -9.61 12.53 -23.87
CA GLY A 156 -9.76 12.28 -25.29
C GLY A 156 -8.44 12.35 -26.08
N LEU A 157 -7.30 12.23 -25.39
CA LEU A 157 -5.99 12.19 -25.98
C LEU A 157 -5.55 10.74 -26.22
N ASP A 158 -4.70 10.53 -27.23
CA ASP A 158 -4.09 9.25 -27.56
C ASP A 158 -2.59 9.42 -27.79
N ALA A 159 -1.78 8.57 -27.17
CA ALA A 159 -0.33 8.71 -27.19
C ALA A 159 0.25 8.67 -28.63
N ARG A 160 -0.30 7.81 -29.49
CA ARG A 160 0.16 7.67 -30.88
C ARG A 160 -0.37 8.81 -31.74
N ARG A 161 -1.71 8.98 -31.76
CA ARG A 161 -2.37 9.98 -32.59
C ARG A 161 -1.86 11.39 -32.31
N ASP A 162 -1.72 11.72 -31.02
CA ASP A 162 -1.33 13.06 -30.56
C ASP A 162 0.19 13.20 -30.37
N ARG A 163 0.99 12.20 -30.79
CA ARG A 163 2.47 12.16 -30.73
C ARG A 163 3.01 12.41 -29.32
N ILE A 164 2.35 11.87 -28.30
CA ILE A 164 2.77 11.98 -26.91
C ILE A 164 3.75 10.82 -26.59
N THR A 165 4.94 11.15 -26.11
CA THR A 165 5.94 10.15 -25.74
C THR A 165 5.91 9.92 -24.24
N ILE A 166 5.67 8.69 -23.78
CA ILE A 166 5.74 8.34 -22.35
C ILE A 166 7.14 7.81 -22.05
N LEU A 167 7.92 8.58 -21.30
CA LEU A 167 9.28 8.25 -20.88
C LEU A 167 9.25 7.40 -19.62
N GLN A 168 9.94 6.26 -19.65
CA GLN A 168 10.05 5.35 -18.51
C GLN A 168 11.24 5.73 -17.63
N LEU A 169 11.06 6.67 -16.72
CA LEU A 169 12.10 7.30 -15.89
C LEU A 169 12.28 6.69 -14.49
N GLY A 170 11.55 5.61 -14.18
CA GLY A 170 11.67 4.93 -12.89
C GLY A 170 11.03 5.69 -11.73
N ASN A 171 11.82 5.97 -10.68
CA ASN A 171 11.31 6.57 -9.44
C ASN A 171 10.96 8.07 -9.58
N GLN A 172 10.31 8.64 -8.54
CA GLN A 172 9.84 10.02 -8.57
C GLN A 172 10.97 11.04 -8.66
N GLY A 173 12.11 10.76 -8.00
CA GLY A 173 13.28 11.65 -8.05
C GLY A 173 13.82 11.81 -9.45
N ALA A 174 13.95 10.71 -10.21
CA ALA A 174 14.39 10.74 -11.61
C ALA A 174 13.40 11.50 -12.50
N ARG A 175 12.09 11.34 -12.28
CA ARG A 175 11.06 12.10 -12.99
C ARG A 175 11.16 13.60 -12.72
N VAL A 176 11.31 13.99 -11.46
CA VAL A 176 11.48 15.40 -11.06
C VAL A 176 12.76 15.97 -11.68
N ALA A 177 13.88 15.26 -11.64
CA ALA A 177 15.13 15.68 -12.28
C ALA A 177 14.96 15.87 -13.79
N SER A 178 14.25 14.96 -14.46
CA SER A 178 13.96 15.05 -15.89
C SER A 178 13.11 16.30 -16.25
N LEU A 179 12.09 16.62 -15.43
CA LEU A 179 11.29 17.83 -15.63
C LEU A 179 12.14 19.09 -15.46
N GLN A 180 12.97 19.13 -14.41
CA GLN A 180 13.82 20.28 -14.12
C GLN A 180 14.91 20.53 -15.15
N SER A 181 15.44 19.47 -15.76
CA SER A 181 16.44 19.56 -16.83
C SER A 181 15.84 19.75 -18.23
N GLY A 182 14.51 19.79 -18.37
CA GLY A 182 13.83 19.83 -19.68
C GLY A 182 13.89 18.50 -20.43
N GLY A 183 14.27 17.40 -19.78
CA GLY A 183 14.24 16.05 -20.38
C GLY A 183 12.81 15.52 -20.57
N SER A 184 11.85 15.99 -19.77
CA SER A 184 10.42 15.76 -19.95
C SER A 184 9.65 17.08 -19.87
N ASP A 185 8.50 17.15 -20.53
CA ASP A 185 7.63 18.33 -20.56
C ASP A 185 6.52 18.26 -19.51
N ALA A 186 6.22 17.06 -19.07
CA ALA A 186 5.34 16.79 -17.92
C ALA A 186 5.80 15.52 -17.19
N ILE A 187 5.41 15.37 -15.94
CA ILE A 187 5.67 14.18 -15.13
C ILE A 187 4.46 13.82 -14.28
N ILE A 188 4.28 12.53 -14.01
CA ILE A 188 3.32 12.08 -13.03
C ILE A 188 4.03 11.74 -11.72
N VAL A 189 3.55 12.32 -10.61
CA VAL A 189 4.14 12.15 -9.27
C VAL A 189 3.06 12.01 -8.22
N ASN A 190 3.44 11.64 -6.99
CA ASN A 190 2.52 11.64 -5.85
C ASN A 190 2.14 13.10 -5.50
N PRO A 191 0.90 13.35 -5.04
CA PRO A 191 0.41 14.71 -4.79
C PRO A 191 1.26 15.52 -3.80
N GLY A 192 1.86 14.88 -2.79
CA GLY A 192 2.72 15.54 -1.82
C GLY A 192 3.95 16.25 -2.41
N LEU A 193 4.29 16.00 -3.68
CA LEU A 193 5.33 16.76 -4.40
C LEU A 193 4.77 17.95 -5.18
N GLY A 194 3.45 18.01 -5.37
CA GLY A 194 2.78 19.04 -6.16
C GLY A 194 3.10 20.48 -5.71
N PRO A 195 2.89 20.83 -4.42
CA PRO A 195 3.14 22.18 -3.93
C PRO A 195 4.57 22.66 -4.18
N SER A 196 5.58 21.83 -3.84
CA SER A 196 6.98 22.20 -4.02
C SER A 196 7.38 22.38 -5.49
N LEU A 197 6.76 21.61 -6.40
CA LEU A 197 7.00 21.76 -7.85
C LEU A 197 6.29 23.00 -8.39
N LYS A 198 5.10 23.33 -7.88
CA LYS A 198 4.38 24.56 -8.22
C LYS A 198 5.17 25.82 -7.80
N GLU A 199 5.74 25.81 -6.60
CA GLU A 199 6.61 26.91 -6.11
C GLU A 199 7.84 27.13 -7.02
N ARG A 200 8.30 26.07 -7.71
CA ARG A 200 9.39 26.15 -8.70
C ARG A 200 8.92 26.58 -10.11
N GLY A 201 7.69 27.06 -10.25
CA GLY A 201 7.12 27.57 -11.50
C GLY A 201 6.50 26.51 -12.40
N ASN A 202 6.34 25.27 -11.96
CA ASN A 202 5.64 24.24 -12.71
C ASN A 202 4.13 24.34 -12.52
N ASN A 203 3.35 23.74 -13.43
CA ASN A 203 1.90 23.74 -13.34
C ASN A 203 1.37 22.38 -12.86
N ILE A 204 0.40 22.39 -11.95
CA ILE A 204 -0.42 21.19 -11.69
C ILE A 204 -1.46 21.14 -12.80
N ILE A 205 -1.32 20.19 -13.75
CA ILE A 205 -2.21 20.03 -14.89
C ILE A 205 -3.49 19.32 -14.46
N ALA A 206 -3.36 18.29 -13.62
CA ALA A 206 -4.48 17.50 -13.12
C ALA A 206 -4.15 16.85 -11.76
N ASP A 207 -5.16 16.78 -10.90
CA ASP A 207 -5.20 15.93 -9.71
C ASP A 207 -6.05 14.70 -10.04
N PHE A 208 -5.44 13.53 -10.09
CA PHE A 208 -6.12 12.28 -10.42
C PHE A 208 -7.09 11.82 -9.33
N THR A 209 -6.98 12.34 -8.10
CA THR A 209 -7.93 12.00 -7.03
C THR A 209 -9.31 12.59 -7.30
N GLU A 210 -9.40 13.63 -8.15
CA GLU A 210 -10.65 14.29 -8.57
C GLU A 210 -11.26 13.64 -9.82
N LEU A 211 -10.49 12.78 -10.53
CA LEU A 211 -11.04 12.12 -11.71
C LEU A 211 -11.96 10.96 -11.31
N PRO A 212 -13.08 10.76 -12.03
CA PRO A 212 -14.02 9.68 -11.76
C PRO A 212 -13.49 8.33 -12.29
N ILE A 213 -12.25 8.00 -11.96
CA ILE A 213 -11.59 6.78 -12.40
C ILE A 213 -11.33 5.90 -11.17
N PRO A 214 -12.16 4.87 -10.91
CA PRO A 214 -11.90 3.92 -9.85
C PRO A 214 -10.63 3.12 -10.17
N TYR A 215 -9.72 3.04 -9.21
CA TYR A 215 -8.43 2.39 -9.41
C TYR A 215 -7.87 1.82 -8.11
N PRO A 216 -7.76 0.50 -7.95
CA PRO A 216 -7.12 -0.13 -6.79
C PRO A 216 -5.61 0.14 -6.79
N GLN A 217 -5.22 1.31 -6.28
CA GLN A 217 -3.84 1.80 -6.34
C GLN A 217 -2.95 1.17 -5.28
N GLN A 218 -3.51 0.89 -4.10
CA GLN A 218 -2.78 0.23 -3.04
C GLN A 218 -3.58 -0.94 -2.51
N THR A 219 -3.12 -2.14 -2.80
CA THR A 219 -3.69 -3.40 -2.31
C THR A 219 -2.67 -4.15 -1.46
N VAL A 220 -3.15 -5.07 -0.64
CA VAL A 220 -2.32 -6.11 -0.03
C VAL A 220 -2.58 -7.40 -0.80
N SER A 221 -1.52 -8.04 -1.27
CA SER A 221 -1.60 -9.18 -2.17
C SER A 221 -0.78 -10.35 -1.64
N VAL A 222 -1.27 -11.56 -1.89
CA VAL A 222 -0.69 -12.84 -1.49
C VAL A 222 -0.88 -13.87 -2.60
N ARG A 223 -0.31 -15.05 -2.43
CA ARG A 223 -0.72 -16.24 -3.22
C ARG A 223 -2.03 -16.80 -2.66
N GLU A 224 -2.97 -17.18 -3.53
CA GLU A 224 -4.25 -17.74 -3.12
C GLU A 224 -4.08 -19.01 -2.27
N ARG A 225 -3.09 -19.85 -2.59
CA ARG A 225 -2.78 -21.04 -1.80
C ARG A 225 -2.44 -20.70 -0.34
N ALA A 226 -1.76 -19.57 -0.07
CA ALA A 226 -1.41 -19.16 1.29
C ALA A 226 -2.64 -18.86 2.16
N LEU A 227 -3.76 -18.49 1.55
CA LEU A 227 -5.03 -18.33 2.27
C LEU A 227 -5.58 -19.64 2.82
N LYS A 228 -5.09 -20.79 2.33
CA LYS A 228 -5.49 -22.14 2.80
C LYS A 228 -4.45 -22.75 3.73
N THR A 229 -3.15 -22.56 3.42
CA THR A 229 -2.05 -23.18 4.19
C THR A 229 -1.62 -22.36 5.38
N ASP A 230 -1.74 -21.03 5.30
CA ASP A 230 -1.19 -20.06 6.26
C ASP A 230 -2.25 -19.05 6.72
N THR A 231 -3.51 -19.44 6.76
CA THR A 231 -4.67 -18.58 7.04
C THR A 231 -4.50 -17.76 8.31
N GLU A 232 -4.06 -18.39 9.42
CA GLU A 232 -3.87 -17.72 10.71
C GLU A 232 -2.76 -16.65 10.64
N PHE A 233 -1.65 -16.98 9.97
CA PHE A 233 -0.57 -16.03 9.76
C PHE A 233 -1.05 -14.82 8.95
N ILE A 234 -1.72 -15.04 7.81
CA ILE A 234 -2.26 -13.95 6.98
C ILE A 234 -3.26 -13.09 7.77
N GLU A 235 -4.13 -13.71 8.57
CA GLU A 235 -5.08 -12.99 9.43
C GLU A 235 -4.36 -12.10 10.45
N LYS A 236 -3.32 -12.60 11.14
CA LYS A 236 -2.51 -11.81 12.08
C LYS A 236 -1.86 -10.60 11.39
N VAL A 237 -1.28 -10.80 10.20
CA VAL A 237 -0.69 -9.71 9.42
C VAL A 237 -1.77 -8.71 9.01
N MET A 238 -2.93 -9.16 8.55
CA MET A 238 -4.02 -8.28 8.15
C MET A 238 -4.60 -7.48 9.31
N LYS A 239 -4.66 -8.05 10.54
CA LYS A 239 -5.00 -7.28 11.76
C LYS A 239 -4.03 -6.10 11.96
N GLY A 240 -2.74 -6.32 11.74
CA GLY A 240 -1.73 -5.26 11.78
C GLY A 240 -1.97 -4.18 10.74
N VAL A 241 -2.17 -4.57 9.47
CA VAL A 241 -2.45 -3.61 8.37
C VAL A 241 -3.71 -2.80 8.63
N VAL A 242 -4.80 -3.45 9.02
CA VAL A 242 -6.10 -2.80 9.32
C VAL A 242 -5.96 -1.84 10.51
N ALA A 243 -5.24 -2.24 11.56
CA ALA A 243 -4.98 -1.37 12.70
C ALA A 243 -4.11 -0.16 12.30
N GLY A 244 -3.09 -0.36 11.46
CA GLY A 244 -2.28 0.73 10.91
C GLY A 244 -3.07 1.68 10.03
N ASN A 245 -4.02 1.16 9.25
CA ASN A 245 -4.95 1.96 8.45
C ASN A 245 -5.85 2.82 9.36
N SER A 246 -6.48 2.21 10.37
CA SER A 246 -7.33 2.91 11.34
C SER A 246 -6.56 3.96 12.14
N PHE A 247 -5.35 3.63 12.62
CA PHE A 247 -4.46 4.57 13.32
C PHE A 247 -4.12 5.79 12.45
N SER A 248 -3.86 5.56 11.17
CA SER A 248 -3.49 6.61 10.22
C SER A 248 -4.64 7.57 9.91
N LEU A 249 -5.87 7.07 9.94
CA LEU A 249 -7.09 7.86 9.68
C LEU A 249 -7.55 8.66 10.91
N ASP A 250 -7.08 8.31 12.10
CA ASP A 250 -7.43 9.03 13.32
C ASP A 250 -6.65 10.34 13.43
N ALA A 251 -7.36 11.46 13.39
CA ALA A 251 -6.77 12.80 13.46
C ALA A 251 -5.92 13.04 14.72
N ARG A 252 -6.19 12.34 15.82
CA ARG A 252 -5.41 12.41 17.06
C ARG A 252 -3.96 11.94 16.86
N ASN A 253 -3.72 11.09 15.88
CA ASN A 253 -2.41 10.52 15.55
C ASN A 253 -1.66 11.30 14.46
N LYS A 254 -2.21 12.41 13.96
CA LYS A 254 -1.68 13.18 12.81
C LYS A 254 -0.17 13.38 12.89
N GLU A 255 0.34 13.95 13.98
CA GLU A 255 1.77 14.28 14.07
C GLU A 255 2.64 13.02 14.07
N ARG A 256 2.17 11.94 14.70
CA ARG A 256 2.89 10.66 14.70
C ARG A 256 2.91 10.03 13.31
N VAL A 257 1.80 10.05 12.59
CA VAL A 257 1.70 9.56 11.21
C VAL A 257 2.62 10.36 10.28
N LYS A 258 2.69 11.70 10.44
CA LYS A 258 3.63 12.56 9.69
C LYS A 258 5.09 12.19 9.95
N GLN A 259 5.46 11.89 11.20
CA GLN A 259 6.81 11.41 11.54
C GLN A 259 7.13 10.10 10.81
N VAL A 260 6.19 9.16 10.78
CA VAL A 260 6.34 7.89 10.07
C VAL A 260 6.50 8.14 8.56
N ILE A 261 5.65 8.96 7.97
CA ILE A 261 5.74 9.33 6.55
C ILE A 261 7.10 9.97 6.25
N ALA A 262 7.54 10.94 7.06
CA ALA A 262 8.83 11.61 6.88
C ALA A 262 10.01 10.62 6.93
N LYS A 263 9.98 9.68 7.88
CA LYS A 263 11.00 8.63 8.01
C LYS A 263 11.10 7.78 6.74
N TYR A 264 9.98 7.24 6.26
CA TYR A 264 9.98 6.32 5.12
C TYR A 264 10.18 7.03 3.77
N LEU A 265 9.73 8.28 3.64
CA LEU A 265 10.01 9.10 2.46
C LEU A 265 11.38 9.80 2.53
N ARG A 266 12.13 9.62 3.63
CA ARG A 266 13.45 10.24 3.87
C ARG A 266 13.41 11.77 3.73
N LEU A 267 12.34 12.38 4.28
CA LEU A 267 12.23 13.84 4.32
C LEU A 267 13.11 14.38 5.42
N ASP A 268 13.77 15.50 5.15
CA ASP A 268 14.69 16.19 6.09
C ASP A 268 13.97 16.86 7.27
N ARG A 269 12.65 17.16 7.11
CA ARG A 269 11.80 17.77 8.15
C ARG A 269 10.39 17.19 8.10
N VAL A 270 9.77 17.01 9.29
CA VAL A 270 8.43 16.42 9.44
C VAL A 270 7.34 17.30 8.80
N GLU A 271 7.53 18.62 8.80
CA GLU A 271 6.58 19.57 8.19
C GLU A 271 6.36 19.28 6.71
N LYS A 272 7.38 18.80 6.00
CA LYS A 272 7.26 18.40 4.59
C LYS A 272 6.37 17.17 4.37
N ALA A 273 6.04 16.44 5.44
CA ALA A 273 5.11 15.32 5.36
C ALA A 273 3.63 15.76 5.33
N GLU A 274 3.31 17.03 5.59
CA GLU A 274 1.92 17.49 5.67
C GLU A 274 1.13 17.17 4.38
N GLU A 275 1.65 17.58 3.23
CA GLU A 275 0.98 17.36 1.94
C GLU A 275 0.86 15.85 1.60
N HIS A 276 1.88 15.07 1.95
CA HIS A 276 1.85 13.62 1.79
C HIS A 276 0.79 12.97 2.69
N TYR A 277 0.67 13.44 3.93
CA TYR A 277 -0.35 12.99 4.88
C TYR A 277 -1.76 13.33 4.37
N GLN A 278 -2.01 14.58 4.00
CA GLN A 278 -3.32 15.01 3.52
C GLN A 278 -3.74 14.25 2.25
N SER A 279 -2.81 14.07 1.31
CA SER A 279 -3.10 13.33 0.08
C SER A 279 -3.40 11.85 0.35
N ALA A 280 -2.75 11.23 1.33
CA ALA A 280 -3.02 9.85 1.72
C ALA A 280 -4.41 9.72 2.36
N LEU A 281 -4.75 10.59 3.31
CA LEU A 281 -6.06 10.58 3.99
C LEU A 281 -7.23 10.71 3.00
N LYS A 282 -7.07 11.57 1.98
CA LYS A 282 -8.10 11.83 0.96
C LYS A 282 -8.53 10.58 0.19
N VAL A 283 -7.64 9.58 0.10
CA VAL A 283 -7.84 8.38 -0.72
C VAL A 283 -7.86 7.06 0.06
N MET A 284 -7.49 7.08 1.34
CA MET A 284 -7.52 5.89 2.18
C MET A 284 -8.94 5.45 2.50
N ALA A 285 -9.22 4.16 2.33
CA ALA A 285 -10.51 3.57 2.65
C ALA A 285 -10.60 3.23 4.15
N PRO A 286 -11.63 3.69 4.89
CA PRO A 286 -11.80 3.35 6.31
C PRO A 286 -11.88 1.83 6.57
N LYS A 287 -12.65 1.12 5.76
CA LYS A 287 -12.63 -0.34 5.66
C LYS A 287 -11.95 -0.70 4.34
N PRO A 288 -10.78 -1.36 4.38
CA PRO A 288 -9.94 -1.52 3.19
C PRO A 288 -10.43 -2.65 2.27
N TYR A 289 -11.72 -2.67 1.94
CA TYR A 289 -12.25 -3.52 0.87
C TYR A 289 -11.79 -3.00 -0.49
N ILE A 290 -11.54 -3.94 -1.40
CA ILE A 290 -11.18 -3.61 -2.77
C ILE A 290 -12.45 -3.21 -3.53
N ASP A 291 -12.37 -2.12 -4.28
CA ASP A 291 -13.43 -1.70 -5.19
C ASP A 291 -13.47 -2.66 -6.40
N ILE A 292 -14.53 -3.49 -6.45
CA ILE A 292 -14.74 -4.47 -7.50
C ILE A 292 -14.94 -3.79 -8.86
N ALA A 293 -15.66 -2.66 -8.90
CA ALA A 293 -15.87 -1.89 -10.12
C ALA A 293 -14.54 -1.33 -10.64
N GLY A 294 -13.66 -0.89 -9.73
CA GLY A 294 -12.31 -0.45 -10.08
C GLY A 294 -11.45 -1.57 -10.67
N ILE A 295 -11.58 -2.79 -10.16
CA ILE A 295 -10.90 -3.96 -10.77
C ILE A 295 -11.47 -4.28 -12.14
N ALA A 296 -12.79 -4.26 -12.33
CA ALA A 296 -13.42 -4.51 -13.63
C ALA A 296 -12.94 -3.49 -14.68
N SER A 297 -12.99 -2.20 -14.34
CA SER A 297 -12.51 -1.12 -15.22
C SER A 297 -11.01 -1.26 -15.54
N MET A 298 -10.21 -1.69 -14.56
CA MET A 298 -8.77 -1.92 -14.77
C MET A 298 -8.53 -3.11 -15.70
N ILE A 299 -9.29 -4.20 -15.58
CA ILE A 299 -9.22 -5.36 -16.48
C ILE A 299 -9.54 -4.94 -17.91
N GLU A 300 -10.66 -4.24 -18.12
CA GLU A 300 -11.06 -3.72 -19.44
C GLU A 300 -9.97 -2.86 -20.06
N PHE A 301 -9.44 -1.93 -19.30
CA PHE A 301 -8.40 -1.03 -19.78
C PHE A 301 -7.10 -1.76 -20.15
N ILE A 302 -6.65 -2.72 -19.34
CA ILE A 302 -5.43 -3.49 -19.63
C ILE A 302 -5.65 -4.41 -20.84
N ALA A 303 -6.85 -4.97 -21.00
CA ALA A 303 -7.18 -5.86 -22.11
C ALA A 303 -7.08 -5.18 -23.49
N GLU A 304 -7.18 -3.85 -23.58
CA GLU A 304 -6.96 -3.10 -24.83
C GLU A 304 -5.52 -3.29 -25.37
N SER A 305 -4.55 -3.47 -24.47
CA SER A 305 -3.12 -3.64 -24.85
C SER A 305 -2.60 -5.06 -24.59
N ASP A 306 -3.27 -5.85 -23.74
CA ASP A 306 -2.92 -7.22 -23.38
C ASP A 306 -4.16 -8.14 -23.46
N PRO A 307 -4.44 -8.74 -24.63
CA PRO A 307 -5.64 -9.55 -24.82
C PRO A 307 -5.77 -10.75 -23.87
N LEU A 308 -4.67 -11.23 -23.26
CA LEU A 308 -4.73 -12.31 -22.27
C LEU A 308 -5.53 -11.89 -21.03
N VAL A 309 -5.52 -10.60 -20.71
CA VAL A 309 -6.23 -10.05 -19.53
C VAL A 309 -7.74 -10.05 -19.70
N ALA A 310 -8.27 -10.05 -20.92
CA ALA A 310 -9.71 -10.12 -21.19
C ALA A 310 -10.40 -11.36 -20.60
N LYS A 311 -9.63 -12.41 -20.26
CA LYS A 311 -10.15 -13.64 -19.64
C LYS A 311 -10.22 -13.57 -18.11
N VAL A 312 -9.58 -12.56 -17.52
CA VAL A 312 -9.57 -12.38 -16.07
C VAL A 312 -10.89 -11.75 -15.62
N LYS A 313 -11.47 -12.30 -14.57
CA LYS A 313 -12.64 -11.74 -13.90
C LYS A 313 -12.25 -11.18 -12.53
N PRO A 314 -12.96 -10.19 -11.99
CA PRO A 314 -12.65 -9.63 -10.66
C PRO A 314 -12.55 -10.71 -9.57
N GLU A 315 -13.42 -11.71 -9.57
CA GLU A 315 -13.46 -12.80 -8.60
C GLU A 315 -12.20 -13.67 -8.62
N MET A 316 -11.48 -13.68 -9.72
CA MET A 316 -10.22 -14.43 -9.86
C MET A 316 -9.05 -13.75 -9.17
N VAL A 317 -9.15 -12.46 -8.89
CA VAL A 317 -8.04 -11.63 -8.39
C VAL A 317 -8.34 -10.95 -7.05
N ILE A 318 -9.56 -11.14 -6.51
CA ILE A 318 -9.99 -10.58 -5.22
C ILE A 318 -10.39 -11.72 -4.29
N ASN A 319 -9.94 -11.64 -3.03
CA ASN A 319 -10.41 -12.51 -1.97
C ASN A 319 -10.59 -11.72 -0.66
N HIS A 320 -11.82 -11.42 -0.31
CA HIS A 320 -12.16 -10.65 0.90
C HIS A 320 -12.40 -11.51 2.15
N SER A 321 -12.14 -12.83 2.10
CA SER A 321 -12.50 -13.75 3.20
C SER A 321 -11.91 -13.33 4.55
N ILE A 322 -10.65 -12.91 4.58
CA ILE A 322 -9.98 -12.46 5.81
C ILE A 322 -10.60 -11.13 6.29
N LEU A 323 -10.78 -10.15 5.41
CA LEU A 323 -11.40 -8.87 5.78
C LEU A 323 -12.82 -9.06 6.29
N LYS A 324 -13.61 -9.90 5.60
CA LYS A 324 -14.98 -10.21 6.02
C LYS A 324 -15.00 -10.84 7.41
N LYS A 325 -14.10 -11.80 7.68
CA LYS A 325 -13.97 -12.40 9.02
C LYS A 325 -13.65 -11.36 10.09
N LEU A 326 -12.75 -10.41 9.80
CA LEU A 326 -12.41 -9.33 10.72
C LEU A 326 -13.59 -8.38 10.93
N ASP A 327 -14.33 -8.05 9.88
CA ASP A 327 -15.51 -7.18 9.95
C ASP A 327 -16.64 -7.84 10.75
N ASP A 328 -16.99 -9.08 10.44
CA ASP A 328 -18.02 -9.88 11.13
C ASP A 328 -17.69 -10.07 12.63
N SER A 329 -16.40 -10.09 13.01
CA SER A 329 -15.96 -10.15 14.42
C SER A 329 -16.04 -8.81 15.17
N GLY A 330 -16.43 -7.73 14.51
CA GLY A 330 -16.44 -6.38 15.08
C GLY A 330 -15.04 -5.76 15.26
N PHE A 331 -14.00 -6.31 14.62
CA PHE A 331 -12.62 -5.84 14.79
C PHE A 331 -12.45 -4.38 14.37
N PHE A 332 -13.08 -3.95 13.26
CA PHE A 332 -13.03 -2.56 12.82
C PHE A 332 -13.64 -1.59 13.83
N ASP A 333 -14.78 -1.96 14.42
CA ASP A 333 -15.48 -1.12 15.41
C ASP A 333 -14.68 -0.98 16.71
N GLN A 334 -13.94 -2.03 17.09
CA GLN A 334 -13.04 -1.99 18.26
C GLN A 334 -11.86 -1.02 18.04
N LEU A 335 -11.37 -0.88 16.80
CA LEU A 335 -10.30 0.07 16.47
C LEU A 335 -10.79 1.52 16.48
N SER A 336 -12.02 1.77 16.06
CA SER A 336 -12.63 3.12 15.99
C SER A 336 -12.98 3.70 17.37
N LYS A 337 -13.15 2.85 18.38
CA LYS A 337 -13.51 3.24 19.77
C LYS A 337 -12.31 3.61 20.64
N ARG A 338 -11.12 3.47 20.16
CA ARG A 338 -9.86 3.76 20.89
C ARG A 338 -9.26 5.07 20.46
#